data_a2b8e72666f4b039fc4449ce0b5048a5
#
_entry.id   a2b8e72666f4b039fc4449ce0b5048a5
#
_cell.length_a   1.000
_cell.length_b   1.000
_cell.length_c   1.000
_cell.angle_alpha   90.00
_cell.angle_beta   90.00
_cell.angle_gamma   90.00
#
_symmetry.space_group_name_H-M   'P 1'
#
loop_
_entity.id
_entity.type
_entity.pdbx_description
1 polymer ?
#
loop_
_entity_poly.entity_id
_entity_poly.type
_entity_poly.pdbx_seq_one_letter_code
_entity_poly.pdbx_strand_id
1 'polypeptide(L)'
;MQRYPDIEIYLSQVPLDALNAWLGEQLDAEPLAPAGKHKWRTRGRIDGEEIPILLVEKAADGFGSLWLDSPDTPWESDQACARAAAARLGCEVRCSLGGWQPGDDPDRFLQVLPDGVEREIDWPDSGH
;
A
#
# COMPACT_ATOMS: atom_id res chain seq x y z
N MET A 1 -11.87 8.24 -16.11
CA MET A 1 -10.63 7.82 -15.44
C MET A 1 -10.82 6.44 -14.84
N GLN A 2 -9.86 5.57 -15.02
CA GLN A 2 -9.98 4.17 -14.63
C GLN A 2 -9.39 3.96 -13.22
N ARG A 3 -10.19 3.43 -12.32
CA ARG A 3 -9.71 3.09 -10.98
C ARG A 3 -9.06 1.71 -11.00
N TYR A 4 -8.09 1.51 -10.13
CA TYR A 4 -7.48 0.19 -9.95
C TYR A 4 -8.47 -0.72 -9.22
N PRO A 5 -8.50 -2.02 -9.58
CA PRO A 5 -9.39 -2.98 -8.90
C PRO A 5 -8.96 -3.27 -7.47
N ASP A 6 -7.72 -3.03 -7.14
CA ASP A 6 -7.16 -3.18 -5.80
C ASP A 6 -5.97 -2.23 -5.66
N ILE A 7 -5.49 -2.09 -4.42
CA ILE A 7 -4.36 -1.19 -4.12
C ILE A 7 -3.31 -2.00 -3.37
N GLU A 8 -2.05 -1.91 -3.83
CA GLU A 8 -0.92 -2.49 -3.10
C GLU A 8 0.21 -1.47 -3.01
N ILE A 9 0.69 -1.24 -1.80
CA ILE A 9 1.84 -0.39 -1.55
C ILE A 9 2.83 -1.14 -0.66
N TYR A 10 4.11 -0.73 -0.71
CA TYR A 10 5.18 -1.30 0.10
C TYR A 10 5.69 -0.22 1.06
N LEU A 11 5.72 -0.55 2.35
CA LEU A 11 6.11 0.37 3.41
C LEU A 11 7.50 0.01 3.92
N SER A 12 8.42 0.98 3.93
CA SER A 12 9.79 0.75 4.43
C SER A 12 9.81 0.42 5.92
N GLN A 13 8.81 0.91 6.64
CA GLN A 13 8.59 0.62 8.05
C GLN A 13 7.12 0.35 8.27
N VAL A 14 6.80 -0.51 9.24
CA VAL A 14 5.42 -0.82 9.59
C VAL A 14 5.14 -0.30 10.99
N PRO A 15 4.86 1.01 11.13
CA PRO A 15 4.50 1.59 12.43
C PRO A 15 3.05 1.23 12.74
N LEU A 16 2.81 0.07 13.37
CA LEU A 16 1.46 -0.48 13.54
C LEU A 16 0.47 0.50 14.14
N ASP A 17 0.87 1.25 15.18
CA ASP A 17 -0.05 2.19 15.81
C ASP A 17 -0.48 3.29 14.84
N ALA A 18 0.47 3.88 14.14
CA ALA A 18 0.18 4.93 13.15
C ALA A 18 -0.60 4.36 11.95
N LEU A 19 -0.26 3.15 11.53
CA LEU A 19 -0.95 2.49 10.43
C LEU A 19 -2.41 2.20 10.79
N ASN A 20 -2.65 1.68 11.99
CA ASN A 20 -4.02 1.43 12.47
C ASN A 20 -4.82 2.74 12.55
N ALA A 21 -4.20 3.82 13.04
CA ALA A 21 -4.86 5.12 13.11
C ALA A 21 -5.23 5.62 11.71
N TRP A 22 -4.31 5.51 10.76
CA TRP A 22 -4.53 5.96 9.39
C TRP A 22 -5.63 5.15 8.70
N LEU A 23 -5.58 3.82 8.83
CA LEU A 23 -6.61 2.95 8.24
C LEU A 23 -7.98 3.21 8.89
N GLY A 24 -8.02 3.46 10.19
CA GLY A 24 -9.25 3.83 10.87
C GLY A 24 -9.83 5.15 10.37
N GLU A 25 -8.98 6.14 10.16
CA GLU A 25 -9.39 7.46 9.65
C GLU A 25 -9.90 7.38 8.21
N GLN A 26 -9.23 6.62 7.36
CA GLN A 26 -9.50 6.61 5.93
C GLN A 26 -10.54 5.57 5.53
N LEU A 27 -10.60 4.44 6.20
CA LEU A 27 -11.40 3.30 5.79
C LEU A 27 -12.34 2.79 6.88
N ASP A 28 -12.42 3.50 8.00
CA ASP A 28 -13.23 3.05 9.15
C ASP A 28 -12.85 1.61 9.56
N ALA A 29 -11.56 1.30 9.50
CA ALA A 29 -11.06 -0.05 9.72
C ALA A 29 -10.84 -0.34 11.20
N GLU A 30 -11.10 -1.59 11.59
CA GLU A 30 -10.69 -2.11 12.89
C GLU A 30 -9.17 -2.23 12.92
N PRO A 31 -8.55 -2.31 14.11
CA PRO A 31 -7.12 -2.55 14.19
C PRO A 31 -6.71 -3.86 13.53
N LEU A 32 -5.54 -3.85 12.91
CA LEU A 32 -4.96 -5.06 12.31
C LEU A 32 -4.77 -6.14 13.37
N ALA A 33 -5.17 -7.36 13.05
CA ALA A 33 -5.06 -8.52 13.92
C ALA A 33 -4.11 -9.56 13.33
N PRO A 34 -3.32 -10.26 14.15
CA PRO A 34 -2.43 -11.31 13.64
C PRO A 34 -3.20 -12.38 12.87
N ALA A 35 -2.66 -12.75 11.69
CA ALA A 35 -3.30 -13.70 10.79
C ALA A 35 -2.32 -14.75 10.26
N GLY A 36 -1.19 -14.93 10.93
CA GLY A 36 -0.15 -15.86 10.56
C GLY A 36 1.23 -15.24 10.78
N LYS A 37 2.26 -15.96 10.41
CA LYS A 37 3.63 -15.45 10.58
C LYS A 37 3.83 -14.22 9.68
N HIS A 38 4.16 -13.10 10.28
CA HIS A 38 4.36 -11.82 9.60
C HIS A 38 3.14 -11.31 8.84
N LYS A 39 1.94 -11.83 9.16
CA LYS A 39 0.70 -11.43 8.48
C LYS A 39 -0.29 -10.84 9.46
N TRP A 40 -1.00 -9.81 8.99
CA TRP A 40 -2.01 -9.10 9.75
C TRP A 40 -3.19 -8.84 8.84
N ARG A 41 -4.40 -8.95 9.37
CA ARG A 41 -5.62 -8.73 8.62
C ARG A 41 -6.57 -7.83 9.36
N THR A 42 -7.34 -7.10 8.59
CA THR A 42 -8.52 -6.40 9.07
C THR A 42 -9.42 -6.11 7.88
N ARG A 43 -10.43 -5.33 8.10
CA ARG A 43 -11.30 -4.85 7.04
C ARG A 43 -11.78 -3.45 7.36
N GLY A 44 -11.89 -2.62 6.33
CA GLY A 44 -12.46 -1.31 6.41
C GLY A 44 -13.83 -1.27 5.76
N ARG A 45 -14.40 -0.08 5.69
CA ARG A 45 -15.72 0.12 5.07
C ARG A 45 -15.81 1.52 4.50
N ILE A 46 -16.25 1.62 3.24
CA ILE A 46 -16.53 2.90 2.58
C ILE A 46 -17.89 2.78 1.92
N ASP A 47 -18.80 3.68 2.26
CA ASP A 47 -20.16 3.74 1.68
C ASP A 47 -20.87 2.38 1.73
N GLY A 48 -20.67 1.63 2.80
CA GLY A 48 -21.27 0.32 2.98
C GLY A 48 -20.52 -0.84 2.33
N GLU A 49 -19.51 -0.54 1.53
CA GLU A 49 -18.69 -1.58 0.88
C GLU A 49 -17.53 -1.99 1.76
N GLU A 50 -17.35 -3.29 1.92
CA GLU A 50 -16.29 -3.86 2.73
C GLU A 50 -14.96 -3.84 1.97
N ILE A 51 -13.89 -3.46 2.67
CA ILE A 51 -12.56 -3.39 2.09
C ILE A 51 -11.64 -4.33 2.86
N PRO A 52 -11.36 -5.53 2.31
CA PRO A 52 -10.40 -6.44 2.95
C PRO A 52 -9.01 -5.86 2.94
N ILE A 53 -8.29 -5.98 4.05
CA ILE A 53 -6.95 -5.42 4.24
C ILE A 53 -6.01 -6.52 4.70
N LEU A 54 -4.87 -6.66 4.00
CA LEU A 54 -3.82 -7.62 4.36
C LEU A 54 -2.49 -6.89 4.43
N LEU A 55 -1.80 -7.05 5.56
CA LEU A 55 -0.43 -6.57 5.74
C LEU A 55 0.48 -7.78 5.85
N VAL A 56 1.54 -7.82 5.04
CA VAL A 56 2.57 -8.85 5.11
C VAL A 56 3.89 -8.17 5.41
N GLU A 57 4.40 -8.34 6.64
CA GLU A 57 5.70 -7.80 7.01
C GLU A 57 6.80 -8.58 6.31
N LYS A 58 7.92 -7.90 6.02
CA LYS A 58 9.09 -8.50 5.36
C LYS A 58 8.72 -9.17 4.03
N ALA A 59 7.84 -8.51 3.28
CA ALA A 59 7.36 -9.05 2.01
C ALA A 59 8.43 -8.99 0.93
N ALA A 60 9.23 -7.92 0.91
CA ALA A 60 10.27 -7.73 -0.10
C ALA A 60 11.31 -6.76 0.46
N ASP A 61 12.56 -7.18 0.52
CA ASP A 61 13.71 -6.32 0.88
C ASP A 61 13.51 -5.60 2.22
N GLY A 62 12.82 -6.25 3.16
CA GLY A 62 12.49 -5.68 4.45
C GLY A 62 11.24 -4.81 4.47
N PHE A 63 10.68 -4.47 3.30
CA PHE A 63 9.45 -3.69 3.20
C PHE A 63 8.24 -4.55 3.53
N GLY A 64 7.23 -3.95 4.16
CA GLY A 64 5.93 -4.60 4.35
C GLY A 64 5.00 -4.28 3.19
N SER A 65 4.23 -5.27 2.75
CA SER A 65 3.21 -5.10 1.71
C SER A 65 1.86 -4.84 2.37
N LEU A 66 1.21 -3.75 1.98
CA LEU A 66 -0.15 -3.44 2.40
C LEU A 66 -1.06 -3.56 1.18
N TRP A 67 -2.02 -4.47 1.25
CA TRP A 67 -2.94 -4.76 0.15
C TRP A 67 -4.37 -4.45 0.58
N LEU A 68 -5.04 -3.62 -0.21
CA LEU A 68 -6.44 -3.25 -0.01
C LEU A 68 -7.23 -3.86 -1.17
N ASP A 69 -7.92 -4.96 -0.90
CA ASP A 69 -8.56 -5.77 -1.94
C ASP A 69 -9.94 -5.22 -2.31
N SER A 70 -9.95 -4.02 -2.87
CA SER A 70 -11.20 -3.37 -3.27
C SER A 70 -10.92 -2.18 -4.18
N PRO A 71 -11.80 -1.91 -5.16
CA PRO A 71 -11.74 -0.68 -5.96
C PRO A 71 -12.39 0.52 -5.25
N ASP A 72 -12.99 0.30 -4.07
CA ASP A 72 -13.84 1.31 -3.40
C ASP A 72 -13.07 2.16 -2.38
N THR A 73 -11.72 2.11 -2.39
CA THR A 73 -10.90 2.94 -1.51
C THR A 73 -10.96 4.40 -1.94
N PRO A 74 -10.54 5.35 -1.06
CA PRO A 74 -10.45 6.76 -1.45
C PRO A 74 -9.42 7.03 -2.55
N TRP A 75 -8.56 6.05 -2.84
CA TRP A 75 -7.48 6.23 -3.81
C TRP A 75 -7.79 5.48 -5.10
N GLU A 76 -7.62 6.18 -6.22
CA GLU A 76 -7.91 5.59 -7.53
C GLU A 76 -6.76 4.74 -8.06
N SER A 77 -5.57 4.83 -7.44
CA SER A 77 -4.37 4.13 -7.90
C SER A 77 -3.42 3.85 -6.74
N ASP A 78 -2.47 2.94 -6.96
CA ASP A 78 -1.41 2.67 -6.00
C ASP A 78 -0.61 3.93 -5.71
N GLN A 79 -0.35 4.75 -6.73
CA GLN A 79 0.43 5.96 -6.58
C GLN A 79 -0.25 6.97 -5.64
N ALA A 80 -1.56 7.14 -5.79
CA ALA A 80 -2.31 8.05 -4.92
C ALA A 80 -2.27 7.58 -3.46
N CYS A 81 -2.41 6.28 -3.24
CA CYS A 81 -2.32 5.69 -1.91
C CYS A 81 -0.92 5.82 -1.33
N ALA A 82 0.11 5.56 -2.14
CA ALA A 82 1.50 5.65 -1.70
C ALA A 82 1.85 7.07 -1.22
N ARG A 83 1.40 8.09 -1.94
CA ARG A 83 1.62 9.48 -1.56
C ARG A 83 0.98 9.81 -0.22
N ALA A 84 -0.26 9.39 -0.03
CA ALA A 84 -0.98 9.61 1.22
C ALA A 84 -0.31 8.88 2.38
N ALA A 85 0.10 7.63 2.16
CA ALA A 85 0.75 6.82 3.19
C ALA A 85 2.10 7.40 3.60
N ALA A 86 2.94 7.80 2.64
CA ALA A 86 4.26 8.34 2.93
C ALA A 86 4.15 9.60 3.78
N ALA A 87 3.24 10.50 3.43
CA ALA A 87 3.03 11.74 4.18
C ALA A 87 2.52 11.47 5.59
N ARG A 88 1.55 10.56 5.73
CA ARG A 88 0.89 10.31 7.01
C ARG A 88 1.74 9.47 7.96
N LEU A 89 2.45 8.47 7.40
CA LEU A 89 3.22 7.52 8.21
C LEU A 89 4.67 7.96 8.42
N GLY A 90 5.13 8.95 7.65
CA GLY A 90 6.48 9.48 7.80
C GLY A 90 7.57 8.50 7.40
N CYS A 91 7.31 7.66 6.40
CA CYS A 91 8.29 6.68 5.93
C CYS A 91 8.30 6.60 4.40
N GLU A 92 9.34 5.99 3.86
CA GLU A 92 9.42 5.73 2.42
C GLU A 92 8.37 4.68 2.04
N VAL A 93 7.66 4.93 0.94
CA VAL A 93 6.67 4.01 0.39
C VAL A 93 6.99 3.77 -1.08
N ARG A 94 6.80 2.54 -1.53
CA ARG A 94 7.00 2.18 -2.94
C ARG A 94 5.73 1.54 -3.48
N CYS A 95 5.50 1.71 -4.77
CA CYS A 95 4.39 1.05 -5.46
C CYS A 95 4.75 0.83 -6.92
N SER A 96 4.01 -0.05 -7.59
CA SER A 96 4.21 -0.25 -9.02
C SER A 96 3.80 1.02 -9.77
N LEU A 97 4.36 1.21 -10.95
CA LEU A 97 4.01 2.35 -11.80
C LEU A 97 2.66 2.16 -12.51
N GLY A 98 2.12 0.95 -12.47
CA GLY A 98 0.89 0.62 -13.17
C GLY A 98 1.12 0.48 -14.68
N GLY A 99 0.01 0.49 -15.45
CA GLY A 99 0.12 0.50 -16.90
C GLY A 99 0.78 -0.74 -17.49
N TRP A 100 0.40 -1.92 -17.06
CA TRP A 100 0.98 -3.20 -17.49
C TRP A 100 0.83 -3.41 -18.99
N GLN A 101 1.65 -2.71 -19.78
CA GLN A 101 1.67 -2.78 -21.23
C GLN A 101 2.82 -3.70 -21.67
N PRO A 102 2.72 -4.34 -22.84
CA PRO A 102 3.85 -5.09 -23.38
C PRO A 102 5.09 -4.20 -23.50
N GLY A 103 6.21 -4.66 -22.93
CA GLY A 103 7.45 -3.91 -22.91
C GLY A 103 7.71 -3.12 -21.65
N ASP A 104 6.73 -3.00 -20.75
CA ASP A 104 6.95 -2.35 -19.46
C ASP A 104 7.88 -3.21 -18.60
N ASP A 105 8.76 -2.53 -17.85
CA ASP A 105 9.69 -3.20 -16.96
C ASP A 105 8.99 -3.51 -15.63
N PRO A 106 8.80 -4.79 -15.26
CA PRO A 106 8.12 -5.13 -14.01
C PRO A 106 8.89 -4.72 -12.76
N ASP A 107 10.19 -4.40 -12.90
CA ASP A 107 11.01 -3.98 -11.77
C ASP A 107 10.99 -2.46 -11.55
N ARG A 108 10.30 -1.70 -12.39
CA ARG A 108 10.20 -0.25 -12.22
C ARG A 108 9.13 0.08 -11.20
N PHE A 109 9.51 0.84 -10.20
CA PHE A 109 8.63 1.25 -9.11
C PHE A 109 8.70 2.76 -8.92
N LEU A 110 7.65 3.31 -8.32
CA LEU A 110 7.65 4.67 -7.82
C LEU A 110 8.11 4.64 -6.36
N GLN A 111 9.12 5.42 -6.04
CA GLN A 111 9.58 5.66 -4.67
C GLN A 111 8.99 6.98 -4.21
N VAL A 112 8.27 6.98 -3.10
CA VAL A 112 7.69 8.20 -2.52
C VAL A 112 8.30 8.38 -1.13
N LEU A 113 8.93 9.54 -0.93
CA LEU A 113 9.54 9.90 0.36
C LEU A 113 8.57 10.71 1.21
N PRO A 114 8.74 10.73 2.54
CA PRO A 114 7.80 11.43 3.42
C PRO A 114 7.71 12.94 3.17
N ASP A 115 8.75 13.54 2.59
CA ASP A 115 8.77 14.96 2.24
C ASP A 115 8.08 15.27 0.91
N GLY A 116 7.54 14.26 0.23
CA GLY A 116 6.86 14.41 -1.04
C GLY A 116 7.74 14.23 -2.27
N VAL A 117 9.03 13.98 -2.09
CA VAL A 117 9.92 13.71 -3.23
C VAL A 117 9.58 12.33 -3.81
N GLU A 118 9.51 12.27 -5.14
CA GLU A 118 9.17 11.03 -5.85
C GLU A 118 10.24 10.73 -6.89
N ARG A 119 10.54 9.45 -7.06
CA ARG A 119 11.51 8.98 -8.07
C ARG A 119 11.03 7.65 -8.64
N GLU A 120 11.34 7.43 -9.91
CA GLU A 120 11.21 6.09 -10.48
C GLU A 120 12.50 5.34 -10.22
N ILE A 121 12.38 4.12 -9.71
CA ILE A 121 13.53 3.28 -9.36
C ILE A 121 13.36 1.89 -9.94
N ASP A 122 14.49 1.18 -10.06
CA ASP A 122 14.47 -0.24 -10.35
C ASP A 122 14.53 -1.00 -9.02
N TRP A 123 13.62 -1.98 -8.87
CA TRP A 123 13.55 -2.77 -7.64
C TRP A 123 13.35 -4.25 -8.00
N PRO A 124 14.45 -4.94 -8.40
CA PRO A 124 14.35 -6.33 -8.87
C PRO A 124 13.92 -7.32 -7.79
N ASP A 125 14.13 -6.98 -6.51
CA ASP A 125 13.80 -7.86 -5.39
C ASP A 125 12.42 -7.57 -4.80
N SER A 126 11.51 -7.02 -5.57
CA SER A 126 10.21 -6.56 -5.11
C SER A 126 9.18 -7.67 -4.86
N GLY A 127 9.61 -8.92 -4.68
CA GLY A 127 8.72 -10.01 -4.31
C GLY A 127 8.11 -10.77 -5.47
N HIS A 128 8.71 -10.68 -6.63
CA HIS A 128 8.29 -11.47 -7.79
C HIS A 128 8.77 -12.91 -7.68
#